data_16b57346ebf2bb38c63a1154cc5dcf5d
#
_entry.id   16b57346ebf2bb38c63a1154cc5dcf5d
#
_cell.length_a   1.000
_cell.length_b   1.000
_cell.length_c   1.000
_cell.angle_alpha   90.00
_cell.angle_beta   90.00
_cell.angle_gamma   90.00
#
_symmetry.space_group_name_H-M   'P 1'
#
loop_
_entity.id
_entity.type
_entity.pdbx_description
1 polymer ?
#
loop_
_entity_poly.entity_id
_entity_poly.type
_entity_poly.pdbx_seq_one_letter_code
_entity_poly.pdbx_strand_id
1 'polypeptide(L)'
;MDLRRLTQNTGCRLLRGDALTEITSVCCDSRCAGPGALFVCLPGRHADGHDFAAQAVAAGAAAVLCTHDVPGLPAGCAVLLAGDPRRAMAALAARLYGEPARAMTMIGVTGTKGKTTTAHLLAAVLQADGRRVGLVGTNGVCWPGHRHDLNHTTPESCDLQLLLRRMADDGCDTCVMEVSSLGLKFDRAAEIEFAVGVFTNLSPDHIGPDEHADFAEYVFWKRALFRRCRVGVFNNDDPHVGKIMQGLPCRAVTYGIGCPADVRADADFALTRVGGRLGAAFTVDGARYAVGMPGAFSVYNALAALTAARVLGAGEDAIHAGLAGAVVCGRVEPVPLDAPFTVVIDYAHNEAAAECLLRTLRADRKSVV
;
A
#
# COMPACT_ATOMS: atom_id res chain seq x y z
N MET A 1 22.77 11.67 11.17
CA MET A 1 23.39 10.40 11.66
C MET A 1 24.63 10.14 10.85
N ASP A 2 25.79 9.82 11.46
CA ASP A 2 27.01 9.52 10.70
C ASP A 2 26.91 8.20 9.90
N LEU A 3 27.64 8.10 8.78
CA LEU A 3 27.63 6.95 7.88
C LEU A 3 28.02 5.64 8.58
N ARG A 4 28.97 5.67 9.51
CA ARG A 4 29.40 4.48 10.25
C ARG A 4 28.25 3.83 11.03
N ARG A 5 27.43 4.66 11.71
CA ARG A 5 26.23 4.18 12.43
C ARG A 5 25.13 3.78 11.47
N LEU A 6 24.96 4.57 10.41
CA LEU A 6 23.92 4.35 9.42
C LEU A 6 24.09 3.01 8.68
N THR A 7 25.33 2.66 8.30
CA THR A 7 25.64 1.46 7.50
C THR A 7 25.86 0.19 8.30
N GLN A 8 25.83 0.25 9.61
CA GLN A 8 26.08 -0.92 10.47
C GLN A 8 25.07 -2.04 10.18
N ASN A 9 25.55 -3.25 9.84
CA ASN A 9 24.72 -4.43 9.52
C ASN A 9 23.76 -4.26 8.33
N THR A 10 24.03 -3.36 7.39
CA THR A 10 23.20 -3.15 6.19
C THR A 10 23.77 -3.82 4.93
N GLY A 11 24.94 -4.46 5.03
CA GLY A 11 25.64 -4.99 3.87
C GLY A 11 26.34 -3.93 3.01
N CYS A 12 26.27 -2.66 3.41
CA CYS A 12 26.99 -1.58 2.74
C CYS A 12 28.44 -1.52 3.17
N ARG A 13 29.35 -1.24 2.22
CA ARG A 13 30.78 -1.05 2.46
C ARG A 13 31.22 0.34 2.01
N LEU A 14 31.86 1.08 2.89
CA LEU A 14 32.47 2.35 2.52
C LEU A 14 33.69 2.06 1.60
N LEU A 15 33.64 2.60 0.38
CA LEU A 15 34.74 2.49 -0.59
C LEU A 15 35.75 3.62 -0.40
N ARG A 16 35.28 4.86 -0.25
CA ARG A 16 36.08 6.06 -0.01
C ARG A 16 35.27 7.14 0.69
N GLY A 17 35.96 8.15 1.21
CA GLY A 17 35.35 9.25 1.97
C GLY A 17 35.43 9.02 3.48
N ASP A 18 34.79 9.89 4.25
CA ASP A 18 34.81 9.86 5.71
C ASP A 18 33.57 9.11 6.26
N ALA A 19 33.83 8.10 7.09
CA ALA A 19 32.80 7.35 7.80
C ALA A 19 32.00 8.21 8.81
N LEU A 20 32.53 9.37 9.17
CA LEU A 20 31.84 10.34 10.05
C LEU A 20 30.98 11.35 9.27
N THR A 21 30.88 11.24 7.93
CA THR A 21 29.99 12.07 7.12
C THR A 21 28.56 11.98 7.65
N GLU A 22 27.98 13.12 8.01
CA GLU A 22 26.60 13.21 8.51
C GLU A 22 25.59 13.10 7.36
N ILE A 23 24.63 12.20 7.52
CA ILE A 23 23.51 11.99 6.61
C ILE A 23 22.21 12.44 7.27
N THR A 24 21.43 13.25 6.55
CA THR A 24 20.17 13.82 7.00
C THR A 24 18.96 13.31 6.22
N SER A 25 19.18 12.79 5.00
CA SER A 25 18.12 12.22 4.15
C SER A 25 18.66 11.11 3.25
N VAL A 26 17.77 10.26 2.74
CA VAL A 26 18.06 9.26 1.72
C VAL A 26 17.14 9.53 0.54
N CYS A 27 17.66 9.53 -0.68
CA CYS A 27 16.88 9.71 -1.91
C CYS A 27 17.42 8.85 -3.06
N CYS A 28 16.57 8.53 -4.03
CA CYS A 28 16.94 7.83 -5.26
C CYS A 28 16.58 8.65 -6.54
N ASP A 29 16.04 9.84 -6.36
CA ASP A 29 15.82 10.83 -7.42
C ASP A 29 16.83 11.97 -7.24
N SER A 30 17.69 12.22 -8.24
CA SER A 30 18.71 13.27 -8.17
C SER A 30 18.13 14.69 -8.04
N ARG A 31 16.87 14.88 -8.45
CA ARG A 31 16.15 16.14 -8.28
C ARG A 31 15.75 16.43 -6.83
N CYS A 32 15.70 15.38 -6.00
CA CYS A 32 15.41 15.45 -4.57
C CYS A 32 16.69 15.47 -3.71
N ALA A 33 17.87 15.39 -4.35
CA ALA A 33 19.14 15.48 -3.63
C ALA A 33 19.37 16.90 -3.09
N GLY A 34 19.96 16.98 -1.90
CA GLY A 34 20.30 18.24 -1.24
C GLY A 34 21.38 18.06 -0.19
N PRO A 35 21.70 19.12 0.59
CA PRO A 35 22.75 19.06 1.60
C PRO A 35 22.55 17.92 2.62
N GLY A 36 23.58 17.10 2.77
CA GLY A 36 23.54 15.95 3.68
C GLY A 36 22.78 14.74 3.18
N ALA A 37 22.30 14.71 1.94
CA ALA A 37 21.61 13.56 1.37
C ALA A 37 22.57 12.40 1.08
N LEU A 38 22.11 11.18 1.29
CA LEU A 38 22.65 9.96 0.70
C LEU A 38 21.86 9.66 -0.57
N PHE A 39 22.47 9.84 -1.73
CA PHE A 39 21.86 9.49 -3.02
C PHE A 39 22.11 8.01 -3.34
N VAL A 40 21.06 7.27 -3.67
CA VAL A 40 21.12 5.85 -4.00
C VAL A 40 21.00 5.66 -5.50
N CYS A 41 22.06 5.15 -6.14
CA CYS A 41 22.07 4.80 -7.55
C CYS A 41 21.32 3.49 -7.77
N LEU A 42 20.05 3.58 -8.17
CA LEU A 42 19.24 2.42 -8.51
C LEU A 42 19.43 2.09 -10.00
N PRO A 43 19.88 0.88 -10.34
CA PRO A 43 19.85 0.43 -11.72
C PRO A 43 18.40 0.39 -12.22
N GLY A 44 18.10 1.18 -13.22
CA GLY A 44 16.81 1.23 -13.87
C GLY A 44 16.88 0.71 -15.30
N ARG A 45 15.73 0.40 -15.90
CA ARG A 45 15.66 -0.11 -17.25
C ARG A 45 15.80 0.99 -18.31
N HIS A 46 15.28 2.18 -18.02
CA HIS A 46 15.30 3.33 -18.94
C HIS A 46 16.42 4.32 -18.62
N ALA A 47 16.89 4.32 -17.37
CA ALA A 47 17.98 5.17 -16.92
C ALA A 47 18.72 4.48 -15.77
N ASP A 48 20.03 4.54 -15.75
CA ASP A 48 20.83 4.07 -14.62
C ASP A 48 21.06 5.21 -13.64
N GLY A 49 20.71 4.98 -12.37
CA GLY A 49 20.92 5.96 -11.30
C GLY A 49 22.39 6.39 -11.14
N HIS A 50 23.34 5.55 -11.56
CA HIS A 50 24.76 5.90 -11.53
C HIS A 50 25.10 7.09 -12.44
N ASP A 51 24.39 7.28 -13.55
CA ASP A 51 24.55 8.41 -14.46
C ASP A 51 24.19 9.76 -13.82
N PHE A 52 23.38 9.74 -12.78
CA PHE A 52 22.91 10.92 -12.05
C PHE A 52 23.69 11.22 -10.76
N ALA A 53 24.67 10.38 -10.41
CA ALA A 53 25.42 10.54 -9.17
C ALA A 53 26.14 11.89 -9.10
N ALA A 54 26.78 12.32 -10.19
CA ALA A 54 27.46 13.61 -10.24
C ALA A 54 26.50 14.78 -10.08
N GLN A 55 25.30 14.70 -10.67
CA GLN A 55 24.23 15.70 -10.51
C GLN A 55 23.76 15.78 -9.05
N ALA A 56 23.52 14.62 -8.41
CA ALA A 56 23.10 14.58 -7.02
C ALA A 56 24.14 15.19 -6.08
N VAL A 57 25.44 14.90 -6.32
CA VAL A 57 26.55 15.48 -5.54
C VAL A 57 26.65 16.99 -5.78
N ALA A 58 26.47 17.47 -7.02
CA ALA A 58 26.43 18.90 -7.33
C ALA A 58 25.24 19.60 -6.64
N ALA A 59 24.14 18.92 -6.40
CA ALA A 59 22.99 19.40 -5.63
C ALA A 59 23.20 19.36 -4.11
N GLY A 60 24.32 18.79 -3.61
CA GLY A 60 24.69 18.77 -2.20
C GLY A 60 24.65 17.41 -1.53
N ALA A 61 24.46 16.31 -2.26
CA ALA A 61 24.53 14.98 -1.67
C ALA A 61 25.92 14.75 -1.03
N ALA A 62 25.95 14.39 0.24
CA ALA A 62 27.17 14.15 1.01
C ALA A 62 27.77 12.75 0.74
N ALA A 63 26.91 11.82 0.32
CA ALA A 63 27.30 10.45 0.01
C ALA A 63 26.50 9.87 -1.15
N VAL A 64 27.07 8.86 -1.82
CA VAL A 64 26.47 8.07 -2.89
C VAL A 64 26.53 6.59 -2.54
N LEU A 65 25.42 5.87 -2.65
CA LEU A 65 25.36 4.41 -2.61
C LEU A 65 25.23 3.87 -4.04
N CYS A 66 26.13 3.00 -4.44
CA CYS A 66 26.21 2.46 -5.80
C CYS A 66 26.51 0.96 -5.81
N THR A 67 26.37 0.30 -6.96
CA THR A 67 26.74 -1.12 -7.14
C THR A 67 28.20 -1.30 -7.53
N HIS A 68 28.81 -0.27 -8.13
CA HIS A 68 30.21 -0.18 -8.55
C HIS A 68 30.70 1.25 -8.37
N ASP A 69 32.01 1.45 -8.38
CA ASP A 69 32.56 2.80 -8.21
C ASP A 69 32.14 3.74 -9.35
N VAL A 70 31.81 4.97 -8.98
CA VAL A 70 31.47 6.06 -9.91
C VAL A 70 32.66 7.01 -9.98
N PRO A 71 33.44 6.98 -11.08
CA PRO A 71 34.59 7.85 -11.23
C PRO A 71 34.17 9.32 -11.38
N GLY A 72 35.10 10.23 -11.02
CA GLY A 72 34.89 11.68 -11.18
C GLY A 72 34.08 12.38 -10.11
N LEU A 73 33.58 11.68 -9.09
CA LEU A 73 32.97 12.33 -7.94
C LEU A 73 34.01 13.06 -7.08
N PRO A 74 33.67 14.24 -6.49
CA PRO A 74 34.58 15.01 -5.64
C PRO A 74 35.11 14.19 -4.47
N ALA A 75 36.39 14.46 -4.07
CA ALA A 75 37.05 13.75 -2.97
C ALA A 75 36.31 13.85 -1.61
N GLY A 76 35.53 14.92 -1.41
CA GLY A 76 34.74 15.11 -0.20
C GLY A 76 33.42 14.31 -0.18
N CYS A 77 33.02 13.69 -1.28
CA CYS A 77 31.84 12.84 -1.33
C CYS A 77 32.18 11.41 -0.87
N ALA A 78 31.46 10.90 0.12
CA ALA A 78 31.58 9.52 0.53
C ALA A 78 30.93 8.58 -0.49
N VAL A 79 31.57 7.44 -0.78
CA VAL A 79 31.03 6.44 -1.72
C VAL A 79 30.86 5.11 -1.00
N LEU A 80 29.65 4.61 -1.00
CA LEU A 80 29.25 3.32 -0.46
C LEU A 80 28.98 2.33 -1.59
N LEU A 81 29.30 1.06 -1.37
CA LEU A 81 28.97 -0.04 -2.26
C LEU A 81 27.96 -0.98 -1.58
N ALA A 82 26.95 -1.42 -2.32
CA ALA A 82 26.03 -2.50 -1.96
C ALA A 82 25.75 -3.40 -3.16
N GLY A 83 25.68 -4.71 -2.94
CA GLY A 83 25.30 -5.68 -3.99
C GLY A 83 23.83 -5.57 -4.38
N ASP A 84 22.97 -5.18 -3.42
CA ASP A 84 21.55 -4.89 -3.65
C ASP A 84 21.24 -3.48 -3.13
N PRO A 85 21.25 -2.46 -3.98
CA PRO A 85 21.04 -1.08 -3.57
C PRO A 85 19.60 -0.80 -3.13
N ARG A 86 18.57 -1.56 -3.61
CA ARG A 86 17.17 -1.39 -3.18
C ARG A 86 16.98 -1.88 -1.75
N ARG A 87 17.50 -3.06 -1.46
CA ARG A 87 17.46 -3.62 -0.11
C ARG A 87 18.25 -2.77 0.88
N ALA A 88 19.43 -2.31 0.47
CA ALA A 88 20.25 -1.40 1.26
C ALA A 88 19.53 -0.06 1.52
N MET A 89 18.92 0.53 0.51
CA MET A 89 18.15 1.78 0.64
C MET A 89 17.03 1.65 1.69
N ALA A 90 16.29 0.54 1.65
CA ALA A 90 15.22 0.31 2.62
C ALA A 90 15.77 0.26 4.07
N ALA A 91 16.85 -0.47 4.31
CA ALA A 91 17.48 -0.60 5.62
C ALA A 91 18.06 0.73 6.10
N LEU A 92 18.74 1.47 5.22
CA LEU A 92 19.35 2.77 5.54
C LEU A 92 18.26 3.81 5.85
N ALA A 93 17.19 3.89 5.06
CA ALA A 93 16.12 4.83 5.29
C ALA A 93 15.35 4.50 6.58
N ALA A 94 15.02 3.24 6.83
CA ALA A 94 14.36 2.83 8.07
C ALA A 94 15.19 3.24 9.29
N ARG A 95 16.49 2.99 9.28
CA ARG A 95 17.41 3.36 10.38
C ARG A 95 17.53 4.87 10.53
N LEU A 96 17.73 5.60 9.43
CA LEU A 96 17.89 7.06 9.47
C LEU A 96 16.70 7.73 10.13
N TYR A 97 15.48 7.28 9.78
CA TYR A 97 14.23 7.81 10.30
C TYR A 97 13.75 7.14 11.60
N GLY A 98 14.58 6.31 12.24
CA GLY A 98 14.30 5.70 13.55
C GLY A 98 13.24 4.61 13.52
N GLU A 99 13.16 3.83 12.44
CA GLU A 99 12.26 2.66 12.27
C GLU A 99 10.79 2.99 12.57
N PRO A 100 10.21 4.01 11.91
CA PRO A 100 8.92 4.59 12.29
C PRO A 100 7.75 3.61 12.20
N ALA A 101 7.85 2.58 11.36
CA ALA A 101 6.84 1.53 11.26
C ALA A 101 6.62 0.77 12.57
N ARG A 102 7.62 0.72 13.46
CA ARG A 102 7.52 0.07 14.78
C ARG A 102 6.67 0.86 15.79
N ALA A 103 6.50 2.16 15.56
CA ALA A 103 5.67 3.02 16.41
C ALA A 103 4.18 2.95 16.09
N MET A 104 3.80 2.26 14.99
CA MET A 104 2.44 2.20 14.48
C MET A 104 1.98 0.75 14.26
N THR A 105 0.68 0.53 14.31
CA THR A 105 0.05 -0.70 13.80
C THR A 105 0.02 -0.65 12.28
N MET A 106 0.91 -1.39 11.63
CA MET A 106 0.99 -1.43 10.17
C MET A 106 0.03 -2.47 9.59
N ILE A 107 -0.78 -2.08 8.59
CA ILE A 107 -1.69 -2.96 7.87
C ILE A 107 -1.38 -2.88 6.38
N GLY A 108 -1.13 -4.04 5.75
CA GLY A 108 -0.85 -4.13 4.32
C GLY A 108 -2.01 -4.74 3.55
N VAL A 109 -2.48 -4.07 2.49
CA VAL A 109 -3.55 -4.58 1.62
C VAL A 109 -2.97 -4.92 0.24
N THR A 110 -3.09 -6.18 -0.19
CA THR A 110 -2.65 -6.64 -1.51
C THR A 110 -3.76 -7.38 -2.25
N GLY A 111 -3.58 -7.53 -3.55
CA GLY A 111 -4.50 -8.19 -4.47
C GLY A 111 -4.41 -7.56 -5.85
N THR A 112 -5.13 -8.11 -6.82
CA THR A 112 -5.20 -7.52 -8.16
C THR A 112 -6.09 -6.28 -8.13
N LYS A 113 -7.33 -6.41 -7.69
CA LYS A 113 -8.33 -5.33 -7.58
C LYS A 113 -8.77 -5.17 -6.13
N GLY A 114 -9.42 -4.05 -5.81
CA GLY A 114 -10.00 -3.82 -4.48
C GLY A 114 -9.06 -3.26 -3.41
N LYS A 115 -7.75 -3.19 -3.63
CA LYS A 115 -6.77 -2.67 -2.64
C LYS A 115 -7.16 -1.29 -2.10
N THR A 116 -7.35 -0.33 -3.00
CA THR A 116 -7.69 1.06 -2.66
C THR A 116 -8.99 1.13 -1.86
N THR A 117 -10.03 0.48 -2.36
CA THR A 117 -11.34 0.47 -1.69
C THR A 117 -11.24 -0.16 -0.30
N THR A 118 -10.63 -1.35 -0.18
CA THR A 118 -10.45 -2.03 1.11
C THR A 118 -9.62 -1.20 2.08
N ALA A 119 -8.52 -0.58 1.62
CA ALA A 119 -7.67 0.25 2.46
C ALA A 119 -8.42 1.48 3.01
N HIS A 120 -9.22 2.16 2.17
CA HIS A 120 -10.03 3.30 2.60
C HIS A 120 -11.16 2.88 3.55
N LEU A 121 -11.86 1.77 3.27
CA LEU A 121 -12.89 1.23 4.15
C LEU A 121 -12.33 0.89 5.53
N LEU A 122 -11.21 0.18 5.55
CA LEU A 122 -10.54 -0.18 6.80
C LEU A 122 -10.04 1.05 7.55
N ALA A 123 -9.45 2.02 6.86
CA ALA A 123 -9.02 3.28 7.48
C ALA A 123 -10.21 4.02 8.09
N ALA A 124 -11.35 4.10 7.42
CA ALA A 124 -12.56 4.74 7.92
C ALA A 124 -13.11 4.03 9.17
N VAL A 125 -13.10 2.68 9.18
CA VAL A 125 -13.50 1.89 10.35
C VAL A 125 -12.58 2.17 11.53
N LEU A 126 -11.26 2.13 11.33
CA LEU A 126 -10.28 2.35 12.39
C LEU A 126 -10.30 3.80 12.91
N GLN A 127 -10.61 4.78 12.05
CA GLN A 127 -10.85 6.17 12.47
C GLN A 127 -12.13 6.29 13.33
N ALA A 128 -13.22 5.60 12.95
CA ALA A 128 -14.44 5.54 13.75
C ALA A 128 -14.21 4.83 15.10
N ASP A 129 -13.23 3.90 15.16
CA ASP A 129 -12.76 3.24 16.40
C ASP A 129 -11.84 4.15 17.25
N GLY A 130 -11.64 5.40 16.84
CA GLY A 130 -10.87 6.41 17.59
C GLY A 130 -9.37 6.40 17.32
N ARG A 131 -8.86 5.65 16.33
CA ARG A 131 -7.44 5.60 15.98
C ARG A 131 -7.02 6.77 15.10
N ARG A 132 -5.78 7.17 15.21
CA ARG A 132 -5.17 8.17 14.34
C ARG A 132 -4.50 7.48 13.14
N VAL A 133 -5.24 7.38 12.04
CA VAL A 133 -4.88 6.53 10.90
C VAL A 133 -4.17 7.33 9.81
N GLY A 134 -2.99 6.84 9.40
CA GLY A 134 -2.35 7.17 8.13
C GLY A 134 -2.78 6.20 7.03
N LEU A 135 -2.92 6.68 5.80
CA LEU A 135 -3.26 5.88 4.63
C LEU A 135 -2.26 6.15 3.50
N VAL A 136 -1.71 5.08 2.91
CA VAL A 136 -0.76 5.14 1.78
C VAL A 136 -1.31 4.29 0.64
N GLY A 137 -1.46 4.84 -0.55
CA GLY A 137 -1.96 4.07 -1.68
C GLY A 137 -2.07 4.82 -2.99
N THR A 138 -2.84 4.28 -3.91
CA THR A 138 -3.03 4.82 -5.27
C THR A 138 -3.60 6.25 -5.27
N ASN A 139 -4.43 6.57 -4.29
CA ASN A 139 -5.01 7.91 -4.13
C ASN A 139 -4.09 8.88 -3.36
N GLY A 140 -2.79 8.57 -3.30
CA GLY A 140 -1.82 9.37 -2.56
C GLY A 140 -1.60 8.87 -1.13
N VAL A 141 -1.03 9.72 -0.31
CA VAL A 141 -0.83 9.52 1.12
C VAL A 141 -1.59 10.58 1.89
N CYS A 142 -2.29 10.17 2.95
CA CYS A 142 -2.98 11.10 3.82
C CYS A 142 -2.95 10.63 5.29
N TRP A 143 -2.91 11.61 6.20
CA TRP A 143 -3.11 11.45 7.63
C TRP A 143 -3.71 12.74 8.18
N PRO A 144 -4.18 12.83 9.42
CA PRO A 144 -4.90 14.00 9.92
C PRO A 144 -4.21 15.32 9.63
N GLY A 145 -4.83 16.17 8.81
CA GLY A 145 -4.32 17.48 8.40
C GLY A 145 -3.37 17.48 7.20
N HIS A 146 -3.00 16.32 6.66
CA HIS A 146 -2.01 16.21 5.57
C HIS A 146 -2.51 15.35 4.42
N ARG A 147 -2.17 15.76 3.19
CA ARG A 147 -2.38 14.98 1.97
C ARG A 147 -1.27 15.30 0.97
N HIS A 148 -0.72 14.25 0.34
CA HIS A 148 0.29 14.38 -0.72
C HIS A 148 -0.01 13.36 -1.82
N ASP A 149 0.26 13.73 -3.06
CA ASP A 149 0.19 12.81 -4.19
C ASP A 149 1.41 11.91 -4.22
N LEU A 150 1.23 10.71 -4.77
CA LEU A 150 2.29 9.72 -4.94
C LEU A 150 2.39 9.30 -6.40
N ASN A 151 3.60 9.05 -6.88
CA ASN A 151 3.84 8.52 -8.22
C ASN A 151 3.59 7.01 -8.32
N HIS A 152 3.57 6.31 -7.20
CA HIS A 152 3.39 4.86 -7.12
C HIS A 152 2.44 4.49 -5.98
N THR A 153 1.62 3.47 -6.21
CA THR A 153 0.73 2.89 -5.18
C THR A 153 1.48 2.53 -3.88
N THR A 154 2.71 2.02 -4.02
CA THR A 154 3.65 1.78 -2.92
C THR A 154 4.90 2.61 -3.24
N PRO A 155 5.19 3.68 -2.48
CA PRO A 155 6.34 4.56 -2.72
C PRO A 155 7.68 3.84 -2.61
N GLU A 156 8.76 4.44 -3.13
CA GLU A 156 10.12 3.94 -2.90
C GLU A 156 10.42 3.94 -1.38
N SER A 157 11.26 3.01 -0.94
CA SER A 157 11.47 2.77 0.49
C SER A 157 11.97 4.00 1.24
N CYS A 158 12.79 4.84 0.62
CA CYS A 158 13.27 6.09 1.23
C CYS A 158 12.13 7.07 1.50
N ASP A 159 11.23 7.25 0.53
CA ASP A 159 10.07 8.13 0.67
C ASP A 159 9.06 7.56 1.67
N LEU A 160 8.82 6.24 1.59
CA LEU A 160 7.90 5.56 2.50
C LEU A 160 8.33 5.71 3.96
N GLN A 161 9.61 5.48 4.28
CA GLN A 161 10.13 5.62 5.65
C GLN A 161 10.05 7.07 6.15
N LEU A 162 10.30 8.05 5.28
CA LEU A 162 10.13 9.46 5.62
C LEU A 162 8.66 9.81 5.91
N LEU A 163 7.74 9.31 5.09
CA LEU A 163 6.30 9.53 5.29
C LEU A 163 5.81 8.89 6.59
N LEU A 164 6.24 7.65 6.87
CA LEU A 164 5.93 6.95 8.12
C LEU A 164 6.49 7.71 9.34
N ARG A 165 7.69 8.31 9.23
CA ARG A 165 8.27 9.14 10.30
C ARG A 165 7.39 10.36 10.57
N ARG A 166 6.96 11.08 9.52
CA ARG A 166 6.05 12.22 9.65
C ARG A 166 4.72 11.83 10.28
N MET A 167 4.11 10.71 9.84
CA MET A 167 2.89 10.19 10.45
C MET A 167 3.06 9.92 11.94
N ALA A 168 4.17 9.26 12.32
CA ALA A 168 4.46 8.95 13.72
C ALA A 168 4.71 10.23 14.55
N ASP A 169 5.42 11.22 14.00
CA ASP A 169 5.64 12.52 14.66
C ASP A 169 4.34 13.30 14.86
N ASP A 170 3.40 13.19 13.93
CA ASP A 170 2.05 13.77 14.02
C ASP A 170 1.09 12.92 14.86
N GLY A 171 1.60 11.86 15.52
CA GLY A 171 0.86 11.04 16.47
C GLY A 171 -0.07 10.01 15.85
N CYS A 172 0.15 9.58 14.59
CA CYS A 172 -0.55 8.41 14.05
C CYS A 172 -0.11 7.14 14.81
N ASP A 173 -1.08 6.32 15.20
CA ASP A 173 -0.88 5.03 15.86
C ASP A 173 -1.11 3.84 14.93
N THR A 174 -1.66 4.10 13.75
CA THR A 174 -2.04 3.08 12.78
C THR A 174 -1.74 3.59 11.35
N CYS A 175 -1.23 2.71 10.49
CA CYS A 175 -1.08 3.00 9.07
C CYS A 175 -1.65 1.84 8.23
N VAL A 176 -2.59 2.16 7.34
CA VAL A 176 -3.12 1.25 6.33
C VAL A 176 -2.43 1.57 5.01
N MET A 177 -1.81 0.59 4.36
CA MET A 177 -1.15 0.82 3.10
C MET A 177 -1.47 -0.21 2.03
N GLU A 178 -1.61 0.24 0.80
CA GLU A 178 -1.64 -0.64 -0.36
C GLU A 178 -0.23 -1.16 -0.63
N VAL A 179 -0.10 -2.49 -0.73
CA VAL A 179 1.16 -3.17 -1.03
C VAL A 179 1.06 -3.86 -2.38
N SER A 180 1.63 -3.23 -3.40
CA SER A 180 1.65 -3.76 -4.76
C SER A 180 2.68 -4.88 -4.89
N SER A 181 2.49 -5.79 -5.86
CA SER A 181 3.46 -6.85 -6.15
C SER A 181 4.83 -6.30 -6.57
N LEU A 182 4.85 -5.23 -7.36
CA LEU A 182 6.09 -4.53 -7.72
C LEU A 182 6.72 -3.81 -6.52
N GLY A 183 5.90 -3.28 -5.58
CA GLY A 183 6.40 -2.73 -4.33
C GLY A 183 7.13 -3.77 -3.48
N LEU A 184 6.66 -5.02 -3.50
CA LEU A 184 7.34 -6.15 -2.85
C LEU A 184 8.58 -6.62 -3.62
N LYS A 185 8.48 -6.70 -4.97
CA LYS A 185 9.60 -7.09 -5.85
C LYS A 185 10.78 -6.12 -5.73
N PHE A 186 10.51 -4.84 -5.54
CA PHE A 186 11.52 -3.79 -5.45
C PHE A 186 11.85 -3.37 -4.01
N ASP A 187 11.56 -4.21 -3.02
CA ASP A 187 11.90 -3.98 -1.60
C ASP A 187 11.37 -2.66 -1.01
N ARG A 188 10.31 -2.08 -1.60
CA ARG A 188 9.76 -0.79 -1.14
C ARG A 188 9.20 -0.85 0.28
N ALA A 189 8.67 -2.01 0.69
CA ALA A 189 8.17 -2.27 2.04
C ALA A 189 9.06 -3.23 2.85
N ALA A 190 10.36 -3.32 2.54
CA ALA A 190 11.26 -4.35 3.05
C ALA A 190 11.41 -4.32 4.59
N GLU A 191 11.48 -3.15 5.20
CA GLU A 191 11.71 -2.96 6.64
C GLU A 191 10.41 -2.74 7.43
N ILE A 192 9.28 -3.26 6.92
CA ILE A 192 7.98 -3.14 7.56
C ILE A 192 7.46 -4.52 7.95
N GLU A 193 7.16 -4.69 9.24
CA GLU A 193 6.40 -5.81 9.77
C GLU A 193 4.94 -5.41 9.90
N PHE A 194 4.02 -6.25 9.43
CA PHE A 194 2.60 -5.96 9.43
C PHE A 194 1.87 -6.70 10.54
N ALA A 195 1.04 -5.99 11.29
CA ALA A 195 0.12 -6.62 12.23
C ALA A 195 -0.91 -7.47 11.47
N VAL A 196 -1.44 -6.92 10.36
CA VAL A 196 -2.41 -7.60 9.49
C VAL A 196 -2.03 -7.40 8.03
N GLY A 197 -2.05 -8.50 7.25
CA GLY A 197 -2.03 -8.47 5.80
C GLY A 197 -3.40 -8.88 5.25
N VAL A 198 -3.92 -8.16 4.26
CA VAL A 198 -5.22 -8.43 3.64
C VAL A 198 -5.02 -8.83 2.18
N PHE A 199 -5.56 -9.98 1.80
CA PHE A 199 -5.63 -10.47 0.42
C PHE A 199 -7.05 -10.31 -0.14
N THR A 200 -7.20 -9.51 -1.18
CA THR A 200 -8.51 -9.23 -1.78
C THR A 200 -8.89 -10.24 -2.87
N ASN A 201 -8.07 -10.38 -3.89
CA ASN A 201 -8.27 -11.29 -5.03
C ASN A 201 -7.03 -11.40 -5.90
N LEU A 202 -7.03 -12.38 -6.81
CA LEU A 202 -5.95 -12.59 -7.77
C LEU A 202 -6.49 -12.96 -9.15
N SER A 203 -6.08 -12.19 -10.14
CA SER A 203 -6.28 -12.49 -11.57
C SER A 203 -5.03 -12.08 -12.35
N PRO A 204 -4.78 -12.62 -13.54
CA PRO A 204 -3.67 -12.19 -14.38
C PRO A 204 -3.70 -10.68 -14.61
N ASP A 205 -2.63 -10.01 -14.18
CA ASP A 205 -2.42 -8.58 -14.31
C ASP A 205 -0.92 -8.30 -14.13
N HIS A 206 -0.42 -7.17 -14.59
CA HIS A 206 0.99 -6.81 -14.40
C HIS A 206 1.99 -7.86 -14.90
N ILE A 207 1.72 -8.50 -16.04
CA ILE A 207 2.61 -9.46 -16.71
C ILE A 207 3.13 -8.80 -17.97
N GLY A 208 4.43 -8.55 -18.01
CA GLY A 208 5.06 -7.86 -19.14
C GLY A 208 6.53 -7.56 -18.91
N PRO A 209 7.20 -6.98 -19.91
CA PRO A 209 8.65 -6.76 -19.88
C PRO A 209 9.14 -5.94 -18.68
N ASP A 210 8.32 -4.99 -18.18
CA ASP A 210 8.69 -4.06 -17.10
C ASP A 210 8.05 -4.43 -15.75
N GLU A 211 7.32 -5.54 -15.69
CA GLU A 211 6.55 -5.95 -14.52
C GLU A 211 6.97 -7.34 -14.04
N HIS A 212 6.10 -8.33 -14.17
CA HIS A 212 6.40 -9.73 -13.81
C HIS A 212 6.59 -10.56 -15.07
N ALA A 213 7.51 -11.51 -15.03
CA ALA A 213 7.80 -12.39 -16.16
C ALA A 213 6.59 -13.26 -16.51
N ASP A 214 5.86 -13.71 -15.48
CA ASP A 214 4.68 -14.56 -15.62
C ASP A 214 3.74 -14.44 -14.40
N PHE A 215 2.63 -15.19 -14.47
CA PHE A 215 1.65 -15.24 -13.39
C PHE A 215 2.22 -15.90 -12.11
N ALA A 216 3.15 -16.82 -12.21
CA ALA A 216 3.75 -17.48 -11.05
C ALA A 216 4.63 -16.50 -10.25
N GLU A 217 5.40 -15.68 -10.93
CA GLU A 217 6.16 -14.59 -10.30
C GLU A 217 5.23 -13.56 -9.65
N TYR A 218 4.13 -13.19 -10.32
CA TYR A 218 3.14 -12.28 -9.75
C TYR A 218 2.52 -12.82 -8.45
N VAL A 219 2.14 -14.10 -8.43
CA VAL A 219 1.66 -14.80 -7.22
C VAL A 219 2.72 -14.81 -6.14
N PHE A 220 3.97 -15.17 -6.48
CA PHE A 220 5.10 -15.23 -5.56
C PHE A 220 5.28 -13.89 -4.80
N TRP A 221 5.27 -12.78 -5.53
CA TRP A 221 5.47 -11.48 -4.91
C TRP A 221 4.28 -11.05 -4.05
N LYS A 222 3.03 -11.25 -4.47
CA LYS A 222 1.89 -10.95 -3.60
C LYS A 222 1.89 -11.76 -2.30
N ARG A 223 2.28 -13.02 -2.40
CA ARG A 223 2.44 -13.90 -1.24
C ARG A 223 3.53 -13.42 -0.27
N ALA A 224 4.55 -12.72 -0.77
CA ALA A 224 5.67 -12.24 0.04
C ALA A 224 5.23 -11.28 1.17
N LEU A 225 4.12 -10.54 1.01
CA LEU A 225 3.54 -9.72 2.07
C LEU A 225 3.28 -10.55 3.34
N PHE A 226 2.65 -11.72 3.19
CA PHE A 226 2.18 -12.54 4.31
C PHE A 226 3.28 -13.23 5.11
N ARG A 227 4.51 -13.25 4.58
CA ARG A 227 5.68 -13.70 5.34
C ARG A 227 6.12 -12.71 6.41
N ARG A 228 5.62 -11.47 6.32
CA ARG A 228 5.90 -10.36 7.24
C ARG A 228 4.66 -9.92 8.02
N CYS A 229 3.59 -10.74 8.01
CA CYS A 229 2.37 -10.46 8.74
C CYS A 229 2.26 -11.37 9.97
N ARG A 230 1.69 -10.84 11.04
CA ARG A 230 1.27 -11.66 12.19
C ARG A 230 -0.02 -12.42 11.87
N VAL A 231 -0.98 -11.73 11.22
CA VAL A 231 -2.25 -12.30 10.79
C VAL A 231 -2.46 -11.98 9.31
N GLY A 232 -2.86 -12.99 8.53
CA GLY A 232 -3.31 -12.84 7.16
C GLY A 232 -4.83 -12.96 7.08
N VAL A 233 -5.50 -12.01 6.43
CA VAL A 233 -6.94 -12.00 6.14
C VAL A 233 -7.13 -12.33 4.67
N PHE A 234 -7.81 -13.44 4.35
CA PHE A 234 -7.83 -14.02 3.01
C PHE A 234 -9.25 -14.18 2.47
N ASN A 235 -9.46 -13.76 1.23
CA ASN A 235 -10.69 -14.04 0.47
C ASN A 235 -10.75 -15.52 0.09
N ASN A 236 -11.62 -16.29 0.76
CA ASN A 236 -11.73 -17.74 0.52
C ASN A 236 -12.53 -18.10 -0.75
N ASP A 237 -13.21 -17.13 -1.37
CA ASP A 237 -13.89 -17.31 -2.65
C ASP A 237 -12.96 -17.12 -3.85
N ASP A 238 -11.72 -16.62 -3.64
CA ASP A 238 -10.75 -16.48 -4.72
C ASP A 238 -10.13 -17.85 -5.08
N PRO A 239 -10.18 -18.29 -6.35
CA PRO A 239 -9.69 -19.62 -6.75
C PRO A 239 -8.18 -19.82 -6.54
N HIS A 240 -7.44 -18.75 -6.34
CA HIS A 240 -5.99 -18.80 -6.11
C HIS A 240 -5.60 -18.65 -4.63
N VAL A 241 -6.55 -18.50 -3.71
CA VAL A 241 -6.28 -18.28 -2.28
C VAL A 241 -5.39 -19.38 -1.70
N GLY A 242 -5.60 -20.65 -2.09
CA GLY A 242 -4.76 -21.76 -1.67
C GLY A 242 -3.28 -21.60 -2.03
N LYS A 243 -2.98 -21.02 -3.22
CA LYS A 243 -1.60 -20.71 -3.63
C LYS A 243 -0.98 -19.60 -2.78
N ILE A 244 -1.79 -18.62 -2.40
CA ILE A 244 -1.34 -17.51 -1.55
C ILE A 244 -1.05 -18.02 -0.13
N MET A 245 -1.94 -18.83 0.45
CA MET A 245 -1.85 -19.29 1.85
C MET A 245 -0.82 -20.39 2.11
N GLN A 246 -0.45 -21.17 1.10
CA GLN A 246 0.38 -22.36 1.24
C GLN A 246 1.68 -22.11 2.02
N GLY A 247 1.87 -22.77 3.18
CA GLY A 247 3.12 -22.71 3.96
C GLY A 247 3.49 -21.31 4.48
N LEU A 248 2.52 -20.44 4.72
CA LEU A 248 2.76 -19.15 5.36
C LEU A 248 2.89 -19.29 6.88
N PRO A 249 3.73 -18.48 7.54
CA PRO A 249 3.92 -18.53 8.98
C PRO A 249 2.83 -17.77 9.76
N CYS A 250 2.07 -16.90 9.12
CA CYS A 250 1.07 -16.07 9.78
C CYS A 250 -0.19 -16.86 10.14
N ARG A 251 -0.91 -16.42 11.18
CA ARG A 251 -2.25 -16.92 11.48
C ARG A 251 -3.18 -16.52 10.33
N ALA A 252 -3.91 -17.46 9.76
CA ALA A 252 -4.89 -17.19 8.73
C ALA A 252 -6.28 -16.93 9.35
N VAL A 253 -6.99 -15.95 8.81
CA VAL A 253 -8.41 -15.70 9.01
C VAL A 253 -9.03 -15.51 7.63
N THR A 254 -10.11 -16.19 7.34
CA THR A 254 -10.75 -16.20 6.02
C THR A 254 -12.04 -15.39 6.02
N TYR A 255 -12.36 -14.81 4.86
CA TYR A 255 -13.66 -14.20 4.62
C TYR A 255 -14.21 -14.62 3.26
N GLY A 256 -15.54 -14.55 3.09
CA GLY A 256 -16.19 -14.92 1.83
C GLY A 256 -17.70 -14.78 1.86
N ILE A 257 -18.33 -15.07 0.72
CA ILE A 257 -19.79 -15.13 0.54
C ILE A 257 -20.18 -16.56 0.12
N GLY A 258 -19.50 -17.11 -0.88
CA GLY A 258 -19.81 -18.40 -1.51
C GLY A 258 -19.26 -19.61 -0.76
N CYS A 259 -17.97 -19.57 -0.40
CA CYS A 259 -17.29 -20.66 0.29
C CYS A 259 -17.38 -20.54 1.82
N PRO A 260 -17.23 -21.65 2.57
CA PRO A 260 -17.06 -21.58 4.02
C PRO A 260 -15.87 -20.68 4.40
N ALA A 261 -16.07 -19.80 5.36
CA ALA A 261 -15.07 -18.86 5.83
C ALA A 261 -15.29 -18.52 7.31
N ASP A 262 -14.25 -18.02 8.01
CA ASP A 262 -14.34 -17.60 9.41
C ASP A 262 -15.30 -16.41 9.57
N VAL A 263 -15.32 -15.51 8.59
CA VAL A 263 -16.27 -14.39 8.49
C VAL A 263 -17.00 -14.51 7.17
N ARG A 264 -18.27 -14.87 7.23
CA ARG A 264 -19.07 -15.14 6.03
C ARG A 264 -20.28 -14.22 5.95
N ALA A 265 -20.45 -13.55 4.81
CA ALA A 265 -21.70 -12.87 4.52
C ALA A 265 -22.72 -13.84 3.92
N ASP A 266 -24.01 -13.55 4.17
CA ASP A 266 -25.10 -14.21 3.50
C ASP A 266 -25.07 -13.89 1.99
N ALA A 267 -25.54 -14.82 1.15
CA ALA A 267 -25.47 -14.68 -0.30
C ALA A 267 -26.43 -13.63 -0.87
N ASP A 268 -27.41 -13.19 -0.10
CA ASP A 268 -28.48 -12.27 -0.48
C ASP A 268 -28.16 -10.81 -0.10
N PHE A 269 -27.05 -10.29 -0.57
CA PHE A 269 -26.80 -8.85 -0.42
C PHE A 269 -27.72 -8.03 -1.35
N ALA A 270 -28.18 -6.86 -0.86
CA ALA A 270 -29.15 -6.01 -1.55
C ALA A 270 -28.56 -4.63 -1.86
N LEU A 271 -28.99 -4.07 -3.01
CA LEU A 271 -28.78 -2.64 -3.26
C LEU A 271 -29.60 -1.82 -2.27
N THR A 272 -29.00 -0.74 -1.75
CA THR A 272 -29.62 0.13 -0.75
C THR A 272 -29.14 1.56 -0.92
N ARG A 273 -29.72 2.48 -0.13
CA ARG A 273 -29.22 3.86 0.00
C ARG A 273 -28.48 4.02 1.33
N VAL A 274 -27.24 4.48 1.29
CA VAL A 274 -26.38 4.74 2.44
C VAL A 274 -25.97 6.20 2.40
N GLY A 275 -26.47 7.01 3.33
CA GLY A 275 -26.23 8.45 3.31
C GLY A 275 -26.65 9.13 2.00
N GLY A 276 -27.77 8.68 1.38
CA GLY A 276 -28.25 9.17 0.09
C GLY A 276 -27.55 8.60 -1.15
N ARG A 277 -26.42 7.92 -1.00
CA ARG A 277 -25.63 7.29 -2.08
C ARG A 277 -26.12 5.88 -2.36
N LEU A 278 -25.97 5.42 -3.61
CA LEU A 278 -26.19 4.02 -3.95
C LEU A 278 -25.12 3.17 -3.26
N GLY A 279 -25.55 2.14 -2.57
CA GLY A 279 -24.69 1.26 -1.78
C GLY A 279 -25.17 -0.19 -1.80
N ALA A 280 -24.52 -1.01 -1.01
CA ALA A 280 -24.90 -2.40 -0.78
C ALA A 280 -25.07 -2.67 0.73
N ALA A 281 -26.09 -3.47 1.06
CA ALA A 281 -26.29 -4.02 2.40
C ALA A 281 -26.08 -5.53 2.36
N PHE A 282 -25.46 -6.07 3.41
CA PHE A 282 -25.17 -7.50 3.56
C PHE A 282 -25.22 -7.88 5.05
N THR A 283 -25.38 -9.17 5.32
CA THR A 283 -25.49 -9.69 6.68
C THR A 283 -24.30 -10.59 6.99
N VAL A 284 -23.74 -10.44 8.18
CA VAL A 284 -22.68 -11.31 8.73
C VAL A 284 -23.07 -11.67 10.17
N ASP A 285 -23.10 -12.96 10.50
CA ASP A 285 -23.45 -13.46 11.84
C ASP A 285 -24.79 -12.90 12.37
N GLY A 286 -25.76 -12.67 11.48
CA GLY A 286 -27.07 -12.10 11.80
C GLY A 286 -27.08 -10.56 11.96
N ALA A 287 -25.94 -9.88 11.95
CA ALA A 287 -25.84 -8.42 11.96
C ALA A 287 -25.83 -7.86 10.54
N ARG A 288 -26.57 -6.77 10.31
CA ARG A 288 -26.70 -6.13 8.99
C ARG A 288 -25.72 -4.96 8.86
N TYR A 289 -24.85 -5.02 7.86
CA TYR A 289 -23.89 -3.98 7.49
C TYR A 289 -24.31 -3.29 6.19
N ALA A 290 -23.79 -2.08 5.98
CA ALA A 290 -23.98 -1.34 4.74
C ALA A 290 -22.71 -0.60 4.34
N VAL A 291 -22.46 -0.53 3.02
CA VAL A 291 -21.36 0.22 2.44
C VAL A 291 -21.89 1.15 1.35
N GLY A 292 -21.40 2.39 1.32
CA GLY A 292 -21.85 3.44 0.39
C GLY A 292 -21.36 3.27 -1.06
N MET A 293 -21.10 2.03 -1.47
CA MET A 293 -20.69 1.63 -2.83
C MET A 293 -21.48 0.38 -3.23
N PRO A 294 -22.08 0.32 -4.44
CA PRO A 294 -22.92 -0.79 -4.86
C PRO A 294 -22.10 -1.99 -5.35
N GLY A 295 -22.78 -3.15 -5.43
CA GLY A 295 -22.30 -4.35 -6.09
C GLY A 295 -21.54 -5.32 -5.20
N ALA A 296 -21.45 -6.57 -5.68
CA ALA A 296 -20.79 -7.67 -4.98
C ALA A 296 -19.33 -7.37 -4.63
N PHE A 297 -18.61 -6.73 -5.54
CA PHE A 297 -17.20 -6.34 -5.31
C PHE A 297 -17.05 -5.40 -4.11
N SER A 298 -18.04 -4.52 -3.87
CA SER A 298 -18.04 -3.63 -2.69
C SER A 298 -18.30 -4.40 -1.41
N VAL A 299 -19.16 -5.42 -1.46
CA VAL A 299 -19.39 -6.33 -0.33
C VAL A 299 -18.12 -7.10 0.02
N TYR A 300 -17.39 -7.66 -0.97
CA TYR A 300 -16.10 -8.32 -0.72
C TYR A 300 -15.06 -7.39 -0.10
N ASN A 301 -14.94 -6.15 -0.60
CA ASN A 301 -14.03 -5.16 -0.04
C ASN A 301 -14.42 -4.76 1.40
N ALA A 302 -15.74 -4.64 1.67
CA ALA A 302 -16.27 -4.36 3.00
C ALA A 302 -16.04 -5.53 3.96
N LEU A 303 -16.24 -6.78 3.52
CA LEU A 303 -15.92 -7.99 4.30
C LEU A 303 -14.43 -8.07 4.64
N ALA A 304 -13.55 -7.78 3.69
CA ALA A 304 -12.11 -7.73 3.93
C ALA A 304 -11.76 -6.70 5.02
N ALA A 305 -12.34 -5.49 4.93
CA ALA A 305 -12.13 -4.43 5.90
C ALA A 305 -12.72 -4.78 7.28
N LEU A 306 -13.95 -5.31 7.32
CA LEU A 306 -14.62 -5.79 8.54
C LEU A 306 -13.80 -6.87 9.23
N THR A 307 -13.36 -7.89 8.49
CA THR A 307 -12.57 -9.00 9.02
C THR A 307 -11.26 -8.50 9.61
N ALA A 308 -10.55 -7.63 8.88
CA ALA A 308 -9.30 -7.03 9.36
C ALA A 308 -9.53 -6.15 10.61
N ALA A 309 -10.62 -5.39 10.64
CA ALA A 309 -11.00 -4.55 11.78
C ALA A 309 -11.31 -5.41 13.03
N ARG A 310 -12.07 -6.49 12.88
CA ARG A 310 -12.33 -7.47 13.97
C ARG A 310 -11.03 -8.11 14.49
N VAL A 311 -10.11 -8.49 13.60
CA VAL A 311 -8.78 -9.01 13.98
C VAL A 311 -7.99 -7.98 14.80
N LEU A 312 -8.16 -6.69 14.51
CA LEU A 312 -7.52 -5.57 15.21
C LEU A 312 -8.27 -5.15 16.49
N GLY A 313 -9.41 -5.78 16.80
CA GLY A 313 -10.20 -5.51 17.99
C GLY A 313 -11.09 -4.27 17.91
N ALA A 314 -11.40 -3.78 16.70
CA ALA A 314 -12.33 -2.66 16.52
C ALA A 314 -13.76 -3.04 16.96
N GLY A 315 -14.45 -2.09 17.58
CA GLY A 315 -15.84 -2.27 18.03
C GLY A 315 -16.83 -2.36 16.87
N GLU A 316 -17.91 -3.13 17.05
CA GLU A 316 -18.91 -3.33 15.99
C GLU A 316 -19.58 -2.00 15.57
N ASP A 317 -19.85 -1.08 16.49
CA ASP A 317 -20.40 0.24 16.18
C ASP A 317 -19.46 1.05 15.27
N ALA A 318 -18.15 0.96 15.50
CA ALA A 318 -17.14 1.61 14.69
C ALA A 318 -17.07 0.96 13.27
N ILE A 319 -17.23 -0.36 13.18
CA ILE A 319 -17.29 -1.08 11.91
C ILE A 319 -18.53 -0.62 11.12
N HIS A 320 -19.71 -0.57 11.74
CA HIS A 320 -20.92 -0.06 11.09
C HIS A 320 -20.76 1.39 10.60
N ALA A 321 -20.31 2.27 11.46
CA ALA A 321 -20.15 3.69 11.16
C ALA A 321 -19.11 3.91 10.05
N GLY A 322 -17.95 3.26 10.15
CA GLY A 322 -16.85 3.39 9.19
C GLY A 322 -17.21 2.88 7.80
N LEU A 323 -17.82 1.69 7.69
CA LEU A 323 -18.24 1.14 6.41
C LEU A 323 -19.31 2.00 5.72
N ALA A 324 -20.31 2.46 6.49
CA ALA A 324 -21.40 3.29 5.95
C ALA A 324 -20.91 4.70 5.57
N GLY A 325 -20.01 5.28 6.37
CA GLY A 325 -19.50 6.64 6.18
C GLY A 325 -18.42 6.78 5.11
N ALA A 326 -17.70 5.71 4.77
CA ALA A 326 -16.56 5.76 3.88
C ALA A 326 -16.90 6.31 2.49
N VAL A 327 -15.99 7.16 1.98
CA VAL A 327 -15.98 7.67 0.60
C VAL A 327 -14.62 7.36 0.00
N VAL A 328 -14.61 6.79 -1.19
CA VAL A 328 -13.36 6.43 -1.88
C VAL A 328 -13.32 7.17 -3.22
N CYS A 329 -12.43 8.14 -3.33
CA CYS A 329 -12.23 8.92 -4.56
C CYS A 329 -12.02 7.99 -5.77
N GLY A 330 -12.76 8.25 -6.85
CA GLY A 330 -12.68 7.47 -8.09
C GLY A 330 -13.17 6.03 -7.99
N ARG A 331 -14.02 5.69 -7.01
CA ARG A 331 -14.63 4.37 -6.86
C ARG A 331 -16.15 4.49 -6.70
N VAL A 332 -16.87 4.42 -7.82
CA VAL A 332 -18.31 4.69 -7.90
C VAL A 332 -18.67 6.00 -7.16
N GLU A 333 -17.79 6.95 -7.25
CA GLU A 333 -17.89 8.23 -6.56
C GLU A 333 -19.02 9.07 -7.20
N PRO A 334 -20.09 9.40 -6.47
CA PRO A 334 -21.16 10.22 -7.04
C PRO A 334 -20.70 11.68 -7.15
N VAL A 335 -20.95 12.28 -8.31
CA VAL A 335 -20.78 13.71 -8.52
C VAL A 335 -22.01 14.43 -7.97
N PRO A 336 -21.87 15.37 -7.02
CA PRO A 336 -23.00 16.16 -6.53
C PRO A 336 -23.56 17.03 -7.65
N LEU A 337 -24.77 16.73 -8.11
CA LEU A 337 -25.48 17.47 -9.16
C LEU A 337 -26.95 17.62 -8.78
N ASP A 338 -27.51 18.80 -9.02
CA ASP A 338 -28.96 19.03 -8.99
C ASP A 338 -29.54 18.68 -10.37
N ALA A 339 -29.70 17.37 -10.64
CA ALA A 339 -30.14 16.83 -11.91
C ALA A 339 -30.97 15.55 -11.72
N PRO A 340 -31.89 15.23 -12.67
CA PRO A 340 -32.69 14.01 -12.60
C PRO A 340 -31.91 12.72 -12.90
N PHE A 341 -30.60 12.81 -13.06
CA PHE A 341 -29.68 11.69 -13.29
C PHE A 341 -28.52 11.71 -12.30
N THR A 342 -27.83 10.59 -12.16
CA THR A 342 -26.64 10.44 -11.33
C THR A 342 -25.40 10.32 -12.21
N VAL A 343 -24.38 11.07 -11.93
CA VAL A 343 -23.03 10.91 -12.51
C VAL A 343 -22.14 10.26 -11.48
N VAL A 344 -21.37 9.27 -11.90
CA VAL A 344 -20.36 8.61 -11.05
C VAL A 344 -18.99 8.63 -11.71
N ILE A 345 -17.95 8.76 -10.90
CA ILE A 345 -16.56 8.63 -11.33
C ILE A 345 -16.04 7.28 -10.84
N ASP A 346 -15.47 6.50 -11.76
CA ASP A 346 -14.83 5.22 -11.42
C ASP A 346 -13.53 5.01 -12.18
N TYR A 347 -12.63 4.26 -11.58
CA TYR A 347 -11.32 3.91 -12.13
C TYR A 347 -11.37 2.64 -13.01
N ALA A 348 -12.54 2.15 -13.40
CA ALA A 348 -12.69 1.01 -14.29
C ALA A 348 -12.01 1.31 -15.65
N HIS A 349 -10.90 0.62 -15.95
CA HIS A 349 -10.04 0.88 -17.12
C HIS A 349 -9.83 -0.38 -17.98
N ASN A 350 -10.58 -1.45 -17.72
CA ASN A 350 -10.60 -2.65 -18.54
C ASN A 350 -12.02 -3.19 -18.67
N GLU A 351 -12.24 -4.05 -19.66
CA GLU A 351 -13.56 -4.59 -20.02
C GLU A 351 -14.28 -5.23 -18.83
N ALA A 352 -13.61 -6.12 -18.10
CA ALA A 352 -14.23 -6.84 -16.97
C ALA A 352 -14.68 -5.90 -15.84
N ALA A 353 -13.88 -4.86 -15.53
CA ALA A 353 -14.25 -3.88 -14.53
C ALA A 353 -15.41 -2.99 -14.98
N ALA A 354 -15.41 -2.54 -16.25
CA ALA A 354 -16.47 -1.74 -16.83
C ALA A 354 -17.78 -2.53 -16.89
N GLU A 355 -17.74 -3.79 -17.34
CA GLU A 355 -18.92 -4.66 -17.38
C GLU A 355 -19.54 -4.88 -15.98
N CYS A 356 -18.71 -5.18 -14.98
CA CYS A 356 -19.15 -5.37 -13.61
C CYS A 356 -19.83 -4.11 -13.05
N LEU A 357 -19.23 -2.94 -13.28
CA LEU A 357 -19.78 -1.65 -12.88
C LEU A 357 -21.13 -1.38 -13.57
N LEU A 358 -21.19 -1.50 -14.89
CA LEU A 358 -22.40 -1.23 -15.67
C LEU A 358 -23.55 -2.18 -15.29
N ARG A 359 -23.29 -3.47 -15.09
CA ARG A 359 -24.29 -4.43 -14.61
C ARG A 359 -24.85 -4.02 -13.25
N THR A 360 -23.97 -3.59 -12.33
CA THR A 360 -24.35 -3.15 -10.99
C THR A 360 -25.24 -1.89 -11.05
N LEU A 361 -24.87 -0.90 -11.86
CA LEU A 361 -25.63 0.34 -12.00
C LEU A 361 -26.99 0.12 -12.69
N ARG A 362 -27.06 -0.79 -13.67
CA ARG A 362 -28.32 -1.17 -14.35
C ARG A 362 -29.35 -1.80 -13.42
N ALA A 363 -28.93 -2.42 -12.33
CA ALA A 363 -29.85 -2.95 -11.33
C ALA A 363 -30.62 -1.86 -10.57
N ASP A 364 -30.06 -0.63 -10.49
CA ASP A 364 -30.73 0.54 -9.87
C ASP A 364 -31.49 1.40 -10.90
N ARG A 365 -31.01 1.46 -12.15
CA ARG A 365 -31.52 2.37 -13.17
C ARG A 365 -31.82 1.65 -14.47
N LYS A 366 -32.91 2.10 -15.17
CA LYS A 366 -33.31 1.54 -16.47
C LYS A 366 -32.30 1.82 -17.58
N SER A 367 -31.55 2.90 -17.49
CA SER A 367 -30.58 3.33 -18.49
C SER A 367 -29.30 3.79 -17.83
N VAL A 368 -28.15 3.30 -18.34
CA VAL A 368 -26.79 3.68 -17.94
C VAL A 368 -26.05 4.04 -19.23
N VAL A 369 -25.42 5.19 -19.27
CA VAL A 369 -24.68 5.71 -20.44
C VAL A 369 -23.24 5.99 -20.02
#